data_397b8608933b4750165a8ff934eb1968
#
_entry.id   397b8608933b4750165a8ff934eb1968
#
_cell.length_a   1.000
_cell.length_b   1.000
_cell.length_c   1.000
_cell.angle_alpha   90.00
_cell.angle_beta   90.00
_cell.angle_gamma   90.00
#
_symmetry.space_group_name_H-M   'P 1'
#
loop_
_entity.id
_entity.type
_entity.pdbx_description
1 polymer ?
#
loop_
_entity_poly.entity_id
_entity_poly.type
_entity_poly.pdbx_seq_one_letter_code
_entity_poly.pdbx_strand_id
1 'polypeptide(L)'
;MTTWTFVLGTRGSRLALAQSTTVARMIEEAGARLGEDVRVNLEVVRTHGDVSAAPLAALGGVGVFAAQLRLALLGAECDLAVHSFKDLPTAPTPGLRIAAVPQREDPRDALCAADGATLSSLPAGALVGTGSPRRAAQVLAARPDLRVCDLRGNVPTRLSRVRGVDLGADAGTAPSALGTGERLDAVVLALAGLRRIGLDTHATDVLDPAIMMPAPSQGALAIETRDEEDPLLRALLGTLHHRPTALAASAERAVLSALGAGCAAPVGAFARVDEASSTLLLDARVMSVDGRERVEASGALALTDSVGLEEAARLGEDVARQLLDGGAAEVTDLGATKAPRQSS
;
A
#
# COMPACT_ATOMS: atom_id res chain seq x y z
N MET A 1 24.43 -28.33 14.77
CA MET A 1 24.19 -27.34 13.70
C MET A 1 24.13 -25.98 14.35
N THR A 2 24.73 -24.95 13.77
CA THR A 2 24.66 -23.59 14.28
C THR A 2 23.31 -22.99 13.89
N THR A 3 22.55 -22.48 14.84
CA THR A 3 21.31 -21.77 14.56
C THR A 3 21.62 -20.33 14.22
N TRP A 4 21.23 -19.88 13.03
CA TRP A 4 21.29 -18.48 12.63
C TRP A 4 20.08 -17.74 13.15
N THR A 5 20.28 -16.56 13.72
CA THR A 5 19.18 -15.75 14.24
C THR A 5 19.22 -14.37 13.64
N PHE A 6 18.12 -13.95 13.01
CA PHE A 6 17.94 -12.59 12.46
C PHE A 6 16.83 -11.86 13.21
N VAL A 7 16.97 -10.55 13.34
CA VAL A 7 16.00 -9.66 13.99
C VAL A 7 15.23 -8.92 12.92
N LEU A 8 13.90 -9.12 12.87
CA LEU A 8 12.99 -8.45 11.96
C LEU A 8 12.26 -7.33 12.69
N GLY A 9 12.59 -6.07 12.34
CA GLY A 9 11.93 -4.89 12.85
C GLY A 9 10.51 -4.76 12.28
N THR A 10 9.53 -4.53 13.14
CA THR A 10 8.13 -4.38 12.74
C THR A 10 7.42 -3.29 13.56
N ARG A 11 6.29 -2.79 13.04
CA ARG A 11 5.38 -1.93 13.80
C ARG A 11 4.43 -2.77 14.64
N GLY A 12 3.88 -2.17 15.72
CA GLY A 12 2.96 -2.86 16.64
C GLY A 12 1.53 -3.06 16.11
N SER A 13 1.17 -2.59 14.91
CA SER A 13 -0.19 -2.79 14.40
C SER A 13 -0.44 -4.24 13.98
N ARG A 14 -1.69 -4.73 14.16
CA ARG A 14 -2.10 -6.09 13.78
C ARG A 14 -1.68 -6.45 12.35
N LEU A 15 -1.85 -5.53 11.39
CA LEU A 15 -1.46 -5.75 10.01
C LEU A 15 0.06 -5.85 9.84
N ALA A 16 0.84 -4.97 10.47
CA ALA A 16 2.29 -5.02 10.39
C ALA A 16 2.85 -6.32 11.01
N LEU A 17 2.34 -6.71 12.16
CA LEU A 17 2.70 -7.99 12.79
C LEU A 17 2.38 -9.19 11.90
N ALA A 18 1.19 -9.22 11.29
CA ALA A 18 0.80 -10.31 10.37
C ALA A 18 1.73 -10.36 9.14
N GLN A 19 2.08 -9.22 8.56
CA GLN A 19 3.00 -9.12 7.43
C GLN A 19 4.41 -9.62 7.81
N SER A 20 4.92 -9.15 8.95
CA SER A 20 6.26 -9.52 9.44
C SER A 20 6.33 -11.00 9.82
N THR A 21 5.30 -11.54 10.47
CA THR A 21 5.22 -12.98 10.80
C THR A 21 5.20 -13.83 9.51
N THR A 22 4.49 -13.40 8.48
CA THR A 22 4.48 -14.12 7.19
C THR A 22 5.87 -14.14 6.57
N VAL A 23 6.58 -12.99 6.53
CA VAL A 23 7.94 -12.91 5.98
C VAL A 23 8.92 -13.71 6.83
N ALA A 24 8.82 -13.64 8.17
CA ALA A 24 9.67 -14.45 9.07
C ALA A 24 9.59 -15.95 8.73
N ARG A 25 8.36 -16.49 8.61
CA ARG A 25 8.17 -17.89 8.21
C ARG A 25 8.76 -18.21 6.85
N MET A 26 8.57 -17.31 5.87
CA MET A 26 9.16 -17.51 4.53
C MET A 26 10.69 -17.59 4.58
N ILE A 27 11.34 -16.79 5.42
CA ILE A 27 12.80 -16.81 5.61
C ILE A 27 13.23 -18.12 6.30
N GLU A 28 12.55 -18.54 7.36
CA GLU A 28 12.84 -19.80 8.07
C GLU A 28 12.64 -21.01 7.15
N GLU A 29 11.58 -21.04 6.35
CA GLU A 29 11.34 -22.06 5.32
C GLU A 29 12.41 -22.05 4.22
N ALA A 30 12.91 -20.88 3.83
CA ALA A 30 14.01 -20.75 2.90
C ALA A 30 15.31 -21.32 3.50
N GLY A 31 15.58 -21.03 4.78
CA GLY A 31 16.68 -21.63 5.53
C GLY A 31 16.64 -23.16 5.50
N ALA A 32 15.49 -23.73 5.85
CA ALA A 32 15.32 -25.18 5.83
C ALA A 32 15.57 -25.80 4.43
N ARG A 33 15.15 -25.12 3.35
CA ARG A 33 15.44 -25.56 1.98
C ARG A 33 16.92 -25.49 1.60
N LEU A 34 17.67 -24.56 2.20
CA LEU A 34 19.13 -24.44 2.01
C LEU A 34 19.95 -25.32 2.97
N GLY A 35 19.29 -26.07 3.88
CA GLY A 35 19.94 -26.92 4.87
C GLY A 35 20.48 -26.16 6.09
N GLU A 36 20.01 -24.92 6.29
CA GLU A 36 20.39 -24.04 7.39
C GLU A 36 19.28 -23.98 8.46
N ASP A 37 19.66 -24.01 9.74
CA ASP A 37 18.73 -23.77 10.86
C ASP A 37 18.64 -22.24 11.09
N VAL A 38 17.55 -21.64 10.63
CA VAL A 38 17.31 -20.19 10.66
C VAL A 38 16.13 -19.88 11.55
N ARG A 39 16.28 -18.88 12.40
CA ARG A 39 15.21 -18.29 13.22
C ARG A 39 15.10 -16.78 12.98
N VAL A 40 13.88 -16.28 12.94
CA VAL A 40 13.60 -14.84 12.78
C VAL A 40 12.80 -14.36 13.98
N ASN A 41 13.41 -13.50 14.78
CA ASN A 41 12.79 -12.86 15.93
C ASN A 41 12.16 -11.53 15.50
N LEU A 42 10.89 -11.30 15.85
CA LEU A 42 10.23 -10.03 15.61
C LEU A 42 10.54 -9.04 16.74
N GLU A 43 11.02 -7.85 16.38
CA GLU A 43 11.23 -6.74 17.31
C GLU A 43 10.26 -5.60 16.97
N VAL A 44 9.42 -5.23 17.96
CA VAL A 44 8.44 -4.16 17.78
C VAL A 44 9.09 -2.81 18.02
N VAL A 45 9.38 -2.10 16.94
CA VAL A 45 9.87 -0.73 16.98
C VAL A 45 8.71 0.24 17.21
N ARG A 46 8.73 0.96 18.33
CA ARG A 46 7.71 1.96 18.67
C ARG A 46 7.84 3.17 17.74
N THR A 47 6.79 3.47 17.00
CA THR A 47 6.77 4.64 16.12
C THR A 47 5.91 5.76 16.72
N HIS A 48 6.35 7.02 16.56
CA HIS A 48 5.55 8.18 17.00
C HIS A 48 4.16 8.20 16.31
N GLY A 49 4.04 7.64 15.12
CA GLY A 49 2.77 7.55 14.40
C GLY A 49 1.78 6.53 15.00
N ASP A 50 2.25 5.56 15.77
CA ASP A 50 1.39 4.58 16.45
C ASP A 50 0.81 5.14 17.77
N VAL A 51 1.41 6.22 18.29
CA VAL A 51 1.02 6.84 19.59
C VAL A 51 0.28 8.16 19.40
N SER A 52 0.41 8.83 18.25
CA SER A 52 -0.17 10.15 18.00
C SER A 52 -1.52 10.07 17.28
N ALA A 53 -2.54 10.68 17.87
CA ALA A 53 -3.84 10.95 17.24
C ALA A 53 -3.81 12.15 16.27
N ALA A 54 -2.66 12.82 16.10
CA ALA A 54 -2.53 13.97 15.22
C ALA A 54 -2.71 13.59 13.75
N PRO A 55 -3.24 14.47 12.88
CA PRO A 55 -3.35 14.22 11.44
C PRO A 55 -1.98 13.90 10.85
N LEU A 56 -1.88 12.86 9.99
CA LEU A 56 -0.65 12.46 9.29
C LEU A 56 0.07 13.65 8.64
N ALA A 57 -0.68 14.62 8.14
CA ALA A 57 -0.16 15.86 7.59
C ALA A 57 0.51 16.79 8.63
N ALA A 58 0.16 16.67 9.92
CA ALA A 58 0.78 17.43 11.00
C ALA A 58 2.05 16.75 11.54
N LEU A 59 2.23 15.45 11.24
CA LEU A 59 3.36 14.63 11.68
C LEU A 59 4.53 14.60 10.66
N GLY A 60 4.53 15.45 9.64
CA GLY A 60 5.68 15.61 8.73
C GLY A 60 5.61 14.85 7.40
N GLY A 61 4.45 14.33 6.98
CA GLY A 61 4.25 13.87 5.59
C GLY A 61 4.61 12.40 5.33
N VAL A 62 5.03 12.12 4.10
CA VAL A 62 5.34 10.79 3.55
C VAL A 62 6.43 10.10 4.37
N GLY A 63 6.17 8.87 4.83
CA GLY A 63 7.21 8.02 5.43
C GLY A 63 7.35 8.07 6.94
N VAL A 64 6.52 8.80 7.69
CA VAL A 64 6.58 8.85 9.17
C VAL A 64 6.59 7.44 9.78
N PHE A 65 5.87 6.51 9.19
CA PHE A 65 5.80 5.13 9.65
C PHE A 65 7.04 4.29 9.30
N ALA A 66 7.72 4.62 8.21
CA ALA A 66 8.94 3.94 7.80
C ALA A 66 10.18 4.52 8.51
N ALA A 67 10.15 5.79 8.89
CA ALA A 67 11.32 6.51 9.42
C ALA A 67 11.93 5.84 10.65
N GLN A 68 11.12 5.41 11.60
CA GLN A 68 11.64 4.78 12.83
C GLN A 68 12.22 3.37 12.55
N LEU A 69 11.58 2.58 11.70
CA LEU A 69 12.11 1.29 11.27
C LEU A 69 13.43 1.45 10.51
N ARG A 70 13.55 2.48 9.67
CA ARG A 70 14.79 2.81 8.96
C ARG A 70 15.90 3.26 9.89
N LEU A 71 15.58 4.03 10.94
CA LEU A 71 16.55 4.37 11.99
C LEU A 71 17.02 3.13 12.75
N ALA A 72 16.12 2.21 13.11
CA ALA A 72 16.47 0.95 13.74
C ALA A 72 17.38 0.07 12.83
N LEU A 73 17.10 0.01 11.53
CA LEU A 73 17.96 -0.67 10.55
C LEU A 73 19.35 -0.04 10.49
N LEU A 74 19.43 1.29 10.34
CA LEU A 74 20.70 2.02 10.27
C LEU A 74 21.50 1.92 11.58
N GLY A 75 20.80 1.88 12.72
CA GLY A 75 21.39 1.67 14.05
C GLY A 75 21.75 0.21 14.35
N ALA A 76 21.52 -0.73 13.42
CA ALA A 76 21.72 -2.16 13.60
C ALA A 76 20.93 -2.77 14.78
N GLU A 77 19.80 -2.15 15.16
CA GLU A 77 18.86 -2.69 16.15
C GLU A 77 18.04 -3.86 15.56
N CYS A 78 17.93 -3.93 14.23
CA CYS A 78 17.36 -5.05 13.50
C CYS A 78 18.14 -5.28 12.19
N ASP A 79 18.01 -6.46 11.61
CA ASP A 79 18.71 -6.87 10.39
C ASP A 79 17.89 -6.59 9.13
N LEU A 80 16.57 -6.67 9.26
CA LEU A 80 15.63 -6.42 8.17
C LEU A 80 14.35 -5.80 8.71
N ALA A 81 13.60 -5.10 7.84
CA ALA A 81 12.28 -4.56 8.14
C ALA A 81 11.29 -4.88 7.01
N VAL A 82 10.02 -5.07 7.36
CA VAL A 82 8.95 -5.35 6.41
C VAL A 82 8.00 -4.16 6.35
N HIS A 83 7.72 -3.73 5.12
CA HIS A 83 6.81 -2.62 4.85
C HIS A 83 5.70 -3.03 3.89
N SER A 84 4.50 -2.49 4.06
CA SER A 84 3.57 -2.36 2.94
C SER A 84 4.23 -1.43 1.92
N PHE A 85 4.51 -1.92 0.71
CA PHE A 85 5.38 -1.21 -0.23
C PHE A 85 4.81 0.16 -0.66
N LYS A 86 3.48 0.26 -0.72
CA LYS A 86 2.78 1.52 -1.02
C LYS A 86 2.98 2.63 0.02
N ASP A 87 3.39 2.27 1.26
CA ASP A 87 3.59 3.21 2.36
C ASP A 87 5.04 3.69 2.47
N LEU A 88 5.96 3.09 1.68
CA LEU A 88 7.34 3.54 1.58
C LEU A 88 7.47 4.75 0.64
N PRO A 89 8.23 5.79 1.02
CA PRO A 89 8.62 6.86 0.11
C PRO A 89 9.28 6.31 -1.16
N THR A 90 9.10 7.00 -2.29
CA THR A 90 9.74 6.62 -3.56
C THR A 90 11.23 6.94 -3.57
N ALA A 91 11.64 7.98 -2.84
CA ALA A 91 13.05 8.37 -2.72
C ALA A 91 13.85 7.29 -1.96
N PRO A 92 15.04 6.93 -2.45
CA PRO A 92 15.93 6.00 -1.77
C PRO A 92 16.42 6.60 -0.44
N THR A 93 16.79 5.72 0.49
CA THR A 93 17.41 6.11 1.75
C THR A 93 18.86 5.64 1.73
N PRO A 94 19.86 6.53 1.82
CA PRO A 94 21.27 6.14 1.86
C PRO A 94 21.55 5.11 2.96
N GLY A 95 22.31 4.07 2.62
CA GLY A 95 22.66 2.98 3.54
C GLY A 95 21.60 1.88 3.66
N LEU A 96 20.46 2.02 2.97
CA LEU A 96 19.38 1.03 2.95
C LEU A 96 18.97 0.67 1.52
N ARG A 97 18.55 -0.58 1.32
CA ARG A 97 18.04 -1.08 0.06
C ARG A 97 16.81 -1.97 0.23
N ILE A 98 15.99 -2.06 -0.80
CA ILE A 98 14.95 -3.09 -0.88
C ILE A 98 15.62 -4.38 -1.34
N ALA A 99 15.84 -5.30 -0.40
CA ALA A 99 16.53 -6.56 -0.63
C ALA A 99 15.67 -7.60 -1.34
N ALA A 100 14.36 -7.61 -1.03
CA ALA A 100 13.41 -8.50 -1.69
C ALA A 100 12.00 -7.90 -1.74
N VAL A 101 11.28 -8.30 -2.78
CA VAL A 101 9.84 -8.05 -2.96
C VAL A 101 9.18 -9.40 -3.17
N PRO A 102 8.51 -9.97 -2.17
CA PRO A 102 7.79 -11.23 -2.31
C PRO A 102 6.61 -11.14 -3.28
N GLN A 103 6.04 -12.30 -3.63
CA GLN A 103 4.85 -12.35 -4.47
C GLN A 103 3.74 -11.46 -3.92
N ARG A 104 3.15 -10.66 -4.80
CA ARG A 104 2.11 -9.69 -4.49
C ARG A 104 0.80 -10.38 -4.12
N GLU A 105 0.17 -9.93 -3.06
CA GLU A 105 -1.23 -10.21 -2.76
C GLU A 105 -2.14 -9.37 -3.69
N ASP A 106 -3.42 -9.74 -3.81
CA ASP A 106 -4.39 -9.05 -4.65
C ASP A 106 -4.33 -7.53 -4.47
N PRO A 107 -4.00 -6.76 -5.52
CA PRO A 107 -3.81 -5.32 -5.43
C PRO A 107 -5.10 -4.52 -5.32
N ARG A 108 -6.26 -5.16 -5.54
CA ARG A 108 -7.56 -4.49 -5.61
C ARG A 108 -7.96 -3.86 -4.28
N ASP A 109 -8.82 -2.88 -4.36
CA ASP A 109 -9.56 -2.36 -3.23
C ASP A 109 -10.86 -3.16 -3.05
N ALA A 110 -11.33 -3.22 -1.81
CA ALA A 110 -12.61 -3.83 -1.48
C ALA A 110 -13.51 -2.82 -0.80
N LEU A 111 -14.78 -2.84 -1.14
CA LEU A 111 -15.85 -2.21 -0.37
C LEU A 111 -16.26 -3.17 0.75
N CYS A 112 -16.38 -2.65 1.95
CA CYS A 112 -16.99 -3.32 3.08
C CYS A 112 -18.22 -2.50 3.45
N ALA A 113 -19.41 -2.98 3.11
CA ALA A 113 -20.64 -2.23 3.25
C ALA A 113 -21.61 -2.93 4.21
N ALA A 114 -22.51 -2.14 4.78
CA ALA A 114 -23.65 -2.65 5.52
C ALA A 114 -24.54 -3.49 4.60
N ASP A 115 -25.19 -4.48 5.18
CA ASP A 115 -26.23 -5.29 4.54
C ASP A 115 -25.78 -6.00 3.25
N GLY A 116 -24.47 -6.21 3.07
CA GLY A 116 -23.91 -6.89 1.89
C GLY A 116 -23.97 -6.08 0.59
N ALA A 117 -24.16 -4.75 0.67
CA ALA A 117 -24.27 -3.91 -0.51
C ALA A 117 -22.96 -3.86 -1.32
N THR A 118 -23.09 -3.78 -2.64
CA THR A 118 -22.00 -3.49 -3.58
C THR A 118 -21.91 -1.99 -3.85
N LEU A 119 -20.84 -1.50 -4.49
CA LEU A 119 -20.72 -0.10 -4.86
C LEU A 119 -21.89 0.36 -5.74
N SER A 120 -22.35 -0.49 -6.64
CA SER A 120 -23.48 -0.18 -7.53
C SER A 120 -24.84 -0.17 -6.81
N SER A 121 -25.01 -0.97 -5.76
CA SER A 121 -26.28 -1.11 -5.02
C SER A 121 -26.39 -0.23 -3.77
N LEU A 122 -25.34 0.51 -3.39
CA LEU A 122 -25.44 1.47 -2.29
C LEU A 122 -26.56 2.49 -2.55
N PRO A 123 -27.38 2.81 -1.53
CA PRO A 123 -28.41 3.84 -1.64
C PRO A 123 -27.83 5.21 -2.03
N ALA A 124 -28.59 6.01 -2.75
CA ALA A 124 -28.22 7.40 -3.02
C ALA A 124 -28.01 8.16 -1.71
N GLY A 125 -26.95 8.96 -1.63
CA GLY A 125 -26.56 9.69 -0.43
C GLY A 125 -25.87 8.85 0.63
N ALA A 126 -25.62 7.55 0.40
CA ALA A 126 -24.90 6.69 1.34
C ALA A 126 -23.50 7.24 1.66
N LEU A 127 -23.09 7.12 2.93
CA LEU A 127 -21.84 7.68 3.44
C LEU A 127 -20.71 6.63 3.40
N VAL A 128 -19.72 6.89 2.54
CA VAL A 128 -18.54 6.01 2.36
C VAL A 128 -17.32 6.61 3.05
N GLY A 129 -16.71 5.83 3.96
CA GLY A 129 -15.51 6.25 4.68
C GLY A 129 -14.22 5.88 3.95
N THR A 130 -13.32 6.84 3.74
CA THR A 130 -11.95 6.60 3.29
C THR A 130 -11.02 7.76 3.65
N GLY A 131 -9.78 7.47 4.06
CA GLY A 131 -8.75 8.50 4.26
C GLY A 131 -7.82 8.64 3.04
N SER A 132 -8.19 8.07 1.89
CA SER A 132 -7.39 8.10 0.67
C SER A 132 -8.05 9.00 -0.38
N PRO A 133 -7.41 10.12 -0.77
CA PRO A 133 -7.93 10.99 -1.85
C PRO A 133 -8.16 10.23 -3.15
N ARG A 134 -7.27 9.28 -3.50
CA ARG A 134 -7.42 8.40 -4.67
C ARG A 134 -8.74 7.63 -4.64
N ARG A 135 -9.05 7.02 -3.48
CA ARG A 135 -10.31 6.25 -3.34
C ARG A 135 -11.52 7.17 -3.34
N ALA A 136 -11.44 8.31 -2.64
CA ALA A 136 -12.51 9.29 -2.59
C ALA A 136 -12.90 9.77 -3.99
N ALA A 137 -11.92 10.20 -4.78
CA ALA A 137 -12.13 10.66 -6.15
C ALA A 137 -12.76 9.57 -7.03
N GLN A 138 -12.28 8.33 -6.94
CA GLN A 138 -12.79 7.23 -7.77
C GLN A 138 -14.19 6.75 -7.33
N VAL A 139 -14.51 6.79 -6.04
CA VAL A 139 -15.88 6.54 -5.56
C VAL A 139 -16.83 7.59 -6.12
N LEU A 140 -16.47 8.88 -6.02
CA LEU A 140 -17.31 9.98 -6.53
C LEU A 140 -17.44 9.96 -8.06
N ALA A 141 -16.39 9.54 -8.77
CA ALA A 141 -16.47 9.37 -10.23
C ALA A 141 -17.42 8.25 -10.64
N ALA A 142 -17.39 7.12 -9.91
CA ALA A 142 -18.27 5.97 -10.20
C ALA A 142 -19.72 6.21 -9.72
N ARG A 143 -19.89 6.94 -8.60
CA ARG A 143 -21.18 7.18 -7.95
C ARG A 143 -21.21 8.64 -7.40
N PRO A 144 -21.52 9.62 -8.26
CA PRO A 144 -21.54 11.04 -7.86
C PRO A 144 -22.64 11.39 -6.83
N ASP A 145 -23.60 10.48 -6.68
CA ASP A 145 -24.70 10.58 -5.70
C ASP A 145 -24.32 10.15 -4.29
N LEU A 146 -23.13 9.58 -4.09
CA LEU A 146 -22.65 9.17 -2.76
C LEU A 146 -21.97 10.34 -2.02
N ARG A 147 -21.89 10.19 -0.71
CA ARG A 147 -21.14 11.08 0.18
C ARG A 147 -19.86 10.38 0.63
N VAL A 148 -18.73 11.08 0.62
CA VAL A 148 -17.45 10.54 1.09
C VAL A 148 -16.96 11.33 2.29
N CYS A 149 -16.48 10.66 3.34
CA CYS A 149 -15.86 11.31 4.49
C CYS A 149 -14.47 10.77 4.78
N ASP A 150 -13.61 11.62 5.38
CA ASP A 150 -12.27 11.19 5.84
C ASP A 150 -12.39 10.19 6.98
N LEU A 151 -11.63 9.11 6.89
CA LEU A 151 -11.63 8.03 7.87
C LEU A 151 -10.20 7.63 8.24
N ARG A 152 -9.89 7.69 9.53
CA ARG A 152 -8.59 7.37 10.10
C ARG A 152 -8.63 6.10 10.94
N GLY A 153 -7.46 5.58 11.30
CA GLY A 153 -7.30 4.38 12.11
C GLY A 153 -6.73 3.21 11.32
N ASN A 154 -6.49 2.11 12.01
CA ASN A 154 -6.09 0.83 11.40
C ASN A 154 -7.30 0.15 10.72
N VAL A 155 -7.06 -0.97 10.04
CA VAL A 155 -8.11 -1.69 9.29
C VAL A 155 -9.28 -2.09 10.18
N PRO A 156 -9.11 -2.75 11.33
CA PRO A 156 -10.23 -3.08 12.24
C PRO A 156 -11.01 -1.84 12.68
N THR A 157 -10.33 -0.78 13.10
CA THR A 157 -10.96 0.47 13.51
C THR A 157 -11.85 1.08 12.44
N ARG A 158 -11.38 1.09 11.18
CA ARG A 158 -12.16 1.62 10.05
C ARG A 158 -13.36 0.74 9.76
N LEU A 159 -13.18 -0.56 9.79
CA LEU A 159 -14.24 -1.53 9.51
C LEU A 159 -15.34 -1.49 10.57
N SER A 160 -15.00 -1.33 11.86
CA SER A 160 -15.98 -1.22 12.96
C SER A 160 -16.89 0.03 12.89
N ARG A 161 -16.57 0.99 12.01
CA ARG A 161 -17.41 2.18 11.79
C ARG A 161 -18.58 1.90 10.84
N VAL A 162 -18.57 0.81 10.10
CA VAL A 162 -19.66 0.42 9.21
C VAL A 162 -20.84 -0.07 10.03
N ARG A 163 -22.06 0.32 9.65
CA ARG A 163 -23.30 -0.15 10.29
C ARG A 163 -23.38 -1.67 10.19
N GLY A 164 -23.80 -2.32 11.28
CA GLY A 164 -24.00 -3.77 11.31
C GLY A 164 -22.71 -4.61 11.37
N VAL A 165 -21.52 -3.99 11.29
CA VAL A 165 -20.25 -4.70 11.48
C VAL A 165 -19.89 -4.70 12.96
N ASP A 166 -19.83 -5.91 13.53
CA ASP A 166 -19.31 -6.16 14.87
C ASP A 166 -18.07 -7.05 14.76
N LEU A 167 -16.94 -6.52 15.19
CA LEU A 167 -15.66 -7.23 15.20
C LEU A 167 -15.33 -7.82 16.57
N GLY A 168 -16.19 -7.64 17.57
CA GLY A 168 -15.94 -8.10 18.94
C GLY A 168 -14.57 -7.65 19.46
N ALA A 169 -13.77 -8.61 19.95
CA ALA A 169 -12.42 -8.35 20.45
C ALA A 169 -11.44 -7.85 19.35
N ASP A 170 -11.76 -8.05 18.07
CA ASP A 170 -10.95 -7.62 16.95
C ASP A 170 -11.12 -6.13 16.60
N ALA A 171 -12.09 -5.43 17.19
CA ALA A 171 -12.37 -4.02 16.91
C ALA A 171 -11.19 -3.08 17.23
N GLY A 172 -10.25 -3.54 18.04
CA GLY A 172 -9.12 -2.72 18.51
C GLY A 172 -9.57 -1.59 19.44
N THR A 173 -8.66 -1.11 20.28
CA THR A 173 -8.90 0.10 21.09
C THR A 173 -8.66 1.31 20.20
N ALA A 174 -9.71 1.83 19.54
CA ALA A 174 -9.57 3.07 18.80
C ALA A 174 -10.04 4.25 19.65
N PRO A 175 -9.27 5.35 19.71
CA PRO A 175 -9.83 6.62 20.16
C PRO A 175 -10.96 7.03 19.21
N SER A 176 -12.07 7.39 19.76
CA SER A 176 -13.24 7.98 19.07
C SER A 176 -12.90 9.40 18.56
N ALA A 177 -11.90 9.55 17.72
CA ALA A 177 -11.41 10.85 17.29
C ALA A 177 -11.80 11.17 15.85
N LEU A 178 -13.11 11.11 15.53
CA LEU A 178 -13.67 11.79 14.36
C LEU A 178 -15.07 12.28 14.67
N GLY A 179 -15.23 13.58 14.56
CA GLY A 179 -16.23 14.46 15.14
C GLY A 179 -17.68 14.35 14.69
N THR A 180 -18.17 13.24 14.11
CA THR A 180 -19.59 13.18 13.73
C THR A 180 -20.40 12.10 14.42
N GLY A 181 -19.82 11.12 15.09
CA GLY A 181 -20.61 10.03 15.69
C GLY A 181 -21.45 9.21 14.68
N GLU A 182 -21.51 9.63 13.43
CA GLU A 182 -22.30 9.03 12.36
C GLU A 182 -21.71 7.69 11.95
N ARG A 183 -22.53 6.65 11.86
CA ARG A 183 -22.12 5.35 11.35
C ARG A 183 -22.06 5.38 9.83
N LEU A 184 -21.05 4.72 9.27
CA LEU A 184 -20.84 4.66 7.82
C LEU A 184 -21.72 3.58 7.19
N ASP A 185 -22.15 3.80 5.96
CA ASP A 185 -22.78 2.79 5.12
C ASP A 185 -21.76 1.83 4.54
N ALA A 186 -20.55 2.33 4.23
CA ALA A 186 -19.46 1.51 3.72
C ALA A 186 -18.09 2.14 4.02
N VAL A 187 -17.03 1.32 3.90
CA VAL A 187 -15.62 1.76 3.86
C VAL A 187 -14.91 1.11 2.69
N VAL A 188 -13.90 1.79 2.11
CA VAL A 188 -13.04 1.22 1.09
C VAL A 188 -11.67 0.91 1.69
N LEU A 189 -11.27 -0.35 1.63
CA LEU A 189 -10.03 -0.88 2.19
C LEU A 189 -9.24 -1.66 1.12
N ALA A 190 -7.92 -1.82 1.32
CA ALA A 190 -7.14 -2.71 0.47
C ALA A 190 -7.46 -4.17 0.79
N LEU A 191 -7.84 -4.96 -0.21
CA LEU A 191 -8.19 -6.38 -0.03
C LEU A 191 -7.02 -7.17 0.57
N ALA A 192 -5.79 -6.92 0.13
CA ALA A 192 -4.58 -7.50 0.71
C ALA A 192 -4.44 -7.26 2.22
N GLY A 193 -4.86 -6.08 2.69
CA GLY A 193 -4.85 -5.76 4.12
C GLY A 193 -5.88 -6.58 4.90
N LEU A 194 -7.07 -6.75 4.36
CA LEU A 194 -8.13 -7.56 4.95
C LEU A 194 -7.73 -9.04 5.03
N ARG A 195 -7.24 -9.62 3.92
CA ARG A 195 -6.81 -11.02 3.85
C ARG A 195 -5.71 -11.35 4.87
N ARG A 196 -4.69 -10.48 4.98
CA ARG A 196 -3.57 -10.71 5.89
C ARG A 196 -3.96 -10.77 7.37
N ILE A 197 -5.09 -10.21 7.73
CA ILE A 197 -5.57 -10.22 9.12
C ILE A 197 -6.88 -11.03 9.30
N GLY A 198 -7.30 -11.77 8.25
CA GLY A 198 -8.47 -12.65 8.29
C GLY A 198 -9.82 -11.92 8.37
N LEU A 199 -9.91 -10.71 7.80
CA LEU A 199 -11.13 -9.89 7.78
C LEU A 199 -11.71 -9.71 6.36
N ASP A 200 -11.24 -10.47 5.39
CA ASP A 200 -11.70 -10.41 4.01
C ASP A 200 -13.13 -10.91 3.79
N THR A 201 -13.68 -11.67 4.73
CA THR A 201 -15.11 -12.04 4.76
C THR A 201 -16.06 -10.84 4.89
N HIS A 202 -15.55 -9.69 5.34
CA HIS A 202 -16.30 -8.44 5.39
C HIS A 202 -16.28 -7.66 4.06
N ALA A 203 -15.51 -8.09 3.07
CA ALA A 203 -15.54 -7.50 1.74
C ALA A 203 -16.83 -7.89 1.02
N THR A 204 -17.69 -6.91 0.77
CA THR A 204 -18.98 -7.11 0.09
C THR A 204 -18.85 -6.91 -1.42
N ASP A 205 -17.80 -6.22 -1.87
CA ASP A 205 -17.51 -5.99 -3.27
C ASP A 205 -15.99 -5.85 -3.46
N VAL A 206 -15.41 -6.62 -4.40
CA VAL A 206 -14.00 -6.49 -4.79
C VAL A 206 -13.95 -5.66 -6.05
N LEU A 207 -13.50 -4.42 -5.91
CA LEU A 207 -13.61 -3.40 -6.93
C LEU A 207 -12.67 -3.65 -8.11
N ASP A 208 -13.23 -3.65 -9.32
CA ASP A 208 -12.44 -3.76 -10.55
C ASP A 208 -11.46 -2.59 -10.68
N PRO A 209 -10.19 -2.82 -11.10
CA PRO A 209 -9.21 -1.75 -11.33
C PRO A 209 -9.66 -0.68 -12.34
N ALA A 210 -10.55 -1.00 -13.27
CA ALA A 210 -11.15 -0.02 -14.17
C ALA A 210 -12.00 1.02 -13.41
N ILE A 211 -12.66 0.61 -12.32
CA ILE A 211 -13.45 1.48 -11.43
C ILE A 211 -12.56 2.09 -10.35
N MET A 212 -11.76 1.24 -9.68
CA MET A 212 -10.93 1.61 -8.54
C MET A 212 -9.48 1.20 -8.79
N MET A 213 -8.76 2.00 -9.57
CA MET A 213 -7.34 1.74 -9.84
C MET A 213 -6.54 1.77 -8.53
N PRO A 214 -5.75 0.72 -8.24
CA PRO A 214 -5.02 0.59 -6.98
C PRO A 214 -4.01 1.72 -6.74
N ALA A 215 -3.61 1.88 -5.48
CA ALA A 215 -2.42 2.69 -5.18
C ALA A 215 -1.16 2.00 -5.71
N PRO A 216 -0.14 2.74 -6.17
CA PRO A 216 1.14 2.17 -6.58
C PRO A 216 1.69 1.20 -5.53
N SER A 217 2.05 -0.01 -5.94
CA SER A 217 2.54 -1.13 -5.12
C SER A 217 1.54 -1.68 -4.09
N GLN A 218 0.26 -1.37 -4.17
CA GLN A 218 -0.74 -1.93 -3.25
C GLN A 218 -0.72 -3.46 -3.35
N GLY A 219 -0.74 -4.14 -2.20
CA GLY A 219 -0.65 -5.61 -2.09
C GLY A 219 0.78 -6.15 -2.00
N ALA A 220 1.79 -5.44 -2.52
CA ALA A 220 3.18 -5.83 -2.40
C ALA A 220 3.75 -5.53 -1.00
N LEU A 221 4.69 -6.36 -0.57
CA LEU A 221 5.58 -6.11 0.57
C LEU A 221 6.96 -5.74 0.06
N ALA A 222 7.66 -4.89 0.81
CA ALA A 222 9.06 -4.60 0.62
C ALA A 222 9.84 -5.07 1.85
N ILE A 223 10.89 -5.85 1.63
CA ILE A 223 11.85 -6.24 2.67
C ILE A 223 13.06 -5.32 2.51
N GLU A 224 13.30 -4.47 3.50
CA GLU A 224 14.37 -3.48 3.50
C GLU A 224 15.49 -3.95 4.44
N THR A 225 16.74 -3.84 4.01
CA THR A 225 17.95 -4.17 4.77
C THR A 225 18.94 -3.02 4.65
N ARG A 226 20.03 -3.08 5.44
CA ARG A 226 21.23 -2.28 5.17
C ARG A 226 21.84 -2.70 3.82
N ASP A 227 22.60 -1.80 3.19
CA ASP A 227 23.36 -2.11 1.96
C ASP A 227 24.37 -3.25 2.19
N GLU A 228 25.02 -3.23 3.36
CA GLU A 228 25.89 -4.30 3.85
C GLU A 228 25.06 -5.24 4.74
N GLU A 229 24.68 -6.39 4.20
CA GLU A 229 23.94 -7.42 4.91
C GLU A 229 24.73 -8.73 4.99
N ASP A 230 24.34 -9.60 5.93
CA ASP A 230 24.88 -10.96 6.06
C ASP A 230 24.70 -11.76 4.75
N PRO A 231 25.74 -12.46 4.26
CA PRO A 231 25.64 -13.24 3.02
C PRO A 231 24.54 -14.32 3.02
N LEU A 232 24.30 -14.96 4.19
CA LEU A 232 23.20 -15.92 4.31
C LEU A 232 21.84 -15.21 4.21
N LEU A 233 21.67 -14.08 4.91
CA LEU A 233 20.43 -13.30 4.81
C LEU A 233 20.17 -12.89 3.36
N ARG A 234 21.19 -12.44 2.63
CA ARG A 234 21.10 -12.12 1.20
C ARG A 234 20.62 -13.31 0.38
N ALA A 235 21.20 -14.49 0.60
CA ALA A 235 20.81 -15.69 -0.13
C ALA A 235 19.35 -16.09 0.18
N LEU A 236 18.95 -16.02 1.45
CA LEU A 236 17.58 -16.30 1.88
C LEU A 236 16.59 -15.34 1.23
N LEU A 237 16.84 -14.02 1.31
CA LEU A 237 15.99 -12.99 0.73
C LEU A 237 15.91 -13.09 -0.80
N GLY A 238 16.99 -13.49 -1.46
CA GLY A 238 17.01 -13.78 -2.89
C GLY A 238 15.99 -14.84 -3.29
N THR A 239 15.75 -15.87 -2.44
CA THR A 239 14.72 -16.90 -2.72
C THR A 239 13.28 -16.40 -2.57
N LEU A 240 13.08 -15.32 -1.83
CA LEU A 240 11.78 -14.69 -1.62
C LEU A 240 11.45 -13.67 -2.70
N HIS A 241 12.45 -13.22 -3.46
CA HIS A 241 12.28 -12.17 -4.45
C HIS A 241 11.47 -12.67 -5.65
N HIS A 242 10.28 -12.08 -5.85
CA HIS A 242 9.40 -12.40 -6.96
C HIS A 242 9.53 -11.36 -8.06
N ARG A 243 10.34 -11.68 -9.10
CA ARG A 243 10.67 -10.76 -10.19
C ARG A 243 9.45 -10.07 -10.83
N PRO A 244 8.33 -10.76 -11.18
CA PRO A 244 7.15 -10.10 -11.75
C PRO A 244 6.57 -9.02 -10.83
N THR A 245 6.48 -9.28 -9.52
CA THR A 245 6.01 -8.29 -8.55
C THR A 245 6.98 -7.11 -8.43
N ALA A 246 8.28 -7.37 -8.42
CA ALA A 246 9.29 -6.33 -8.30
C ALA A 246 9.28 -5.39 -9.51
N LEU A 247 9.17 -5.92 -10.73
CA LEU A 247 9.03 -5.14 -11.96
C LEU A 247 7.76 -4.29 -11.94
N ALA A 248 6.61 -4.89 -11.60
CA ALA A 248 5.34 -4.18 -11.50
C ALA A 248 5.40 -3.03 -10.48
N ALA A 249 5.92 -3.32 -9.28
CA ALA A 249 6.05 -2.30 -8.24
C ALA A 249 7.03 -1.19 -8.63
N SER A 250 8.12 -1.50 -9.33
CA SER A 250 9.09 -0.51 -9.84
C SER A 250 8.42 0.45 -10.82
N ALA A 251 7.68 -0.07 -11.81
CA ALA A 251 6.97 0.73 -12.80
C ALA A 251 5.91 1.63 -12.14
N GLU A 252 5.08 1.07 -11.26
CA GLU A 252 4.03 1.83 -10.55
C GLU A 252 4.61 2.95 -9.67
N ARG A 253 5.69 2.68 -8.94
CA ARG A 253 6.35 3.66 -8.07
C ARG A 253 7.07 4.75 -8.86
N ALA A 254 7.61 4.41 -10.03
CA ALA A 254 8.22 5.38 -10.94
C ALA A 254 7.19 6.39 -11.46
N VAL A 255 5.94 5.97 -11.74
CA VAL A 255 4.85 6.91 -12.04
C VAL A 255 4.69 7.94 -10.93
N LEU A 256 4.57 7.48 -9.67
CA LEU A 256 4.38 8.37 -8.53
C LEU A 256 5.55 9.33 -8.33
N SER A 257 6.78 8.81 -8.47
CA SER A 257 8.03 9.57 -8.35
C SER A 257 8.16 10.64 -9.43
N ALA A 258 7.93 10.28 -10.69
CA ALA A 258 8.07 11.18 -11.84
C ALA A 258 6.99 12.28 -11.87
N LEU A 259 5.79 11.97 -11.35
CA LEU A 259 4.74 12.99 -11.15
C LEU A 259 5.07 13.95 -9.98
N GLY A 260 6.10 13.66 -9.16
CA GLY A 260 6.33 14.40 -7.92
C GLY A 260 5.14 14.28 -6.96
N ALA A 261 4.34 13.23 -7.08
CA ALA A 261 3.06 13.13 -6.40
C ALA A 261 3.23 12.74 -4.93
N GLY A 262 2.60 13.53 -4.05
CA GLY A 262 2.50 13.23 -2.61
C GLY A 262 1.41 12.21 -2.30
N CYS A 263 1.38 11.72 -1.04
CA CYS A 263 0.37 10.76 -0.56
C CYS A 263 -1.08 11.30 -0.62
N ALA A 264 -1.26 12.60 -0.77
CA ALA A 264 -2.57 13.24 -0.86
C ALA A 264 -3.05 13.42 -2.29
N ALA A 265 -2.22 13.16 -3.29
CA ALA A 265 -2.62 13.23 -4.69
C ALA A 265 -3.49 12.02 -5.05
N PRO A 266 -4.59 12.23 -5.80
CA PRO A 266 -5.48 11.15 -6.24
C PRO A 266 -4.89 10.42 -7.45
N VAL A 267 -3.77 9.72 -7.23
CA VAL A 267 -3.02 8.97 -8.24
C VAL A 267 -3.19 7.47 -8.00
N GLY A 268 -3.58 6.74 -9.04
CA GLY A 268 -3.55 5.28 -9.10
C GLY A 268 -2.56 4.81 -10.17
N ALA A 269 -1.92 3.68 -9.93
CA ALA A 269 -1.15 2.98 -10.95
C ALA A 269 -1.21 1.47 -10.70
N PHE A 270 -1.36 0.72 -11.78
CA PHE A 270 -1.49 -0.72 -11.74
C PHE A 270 -0.69 -1.37 -12.87
N ALA A 271 0.34 -2.10 -12.49
CA ALA A 271 1.11 -2.91 -13.44
C ALA A 271 0.86 -4.40 -13.22
N ARG A 272 0.85 -5.15 -14.32
CA ARG A 272 0.69 -6.60 -14.34
C ARG A 272 1.53 -7.21 -15.44
N VAL A 273 2.04 -8.40 -15.21
CA VAL A 273 2.68 -9.19 -16.25
C VAL A 273 1.61 -10.02 -16.95
N ASP A 274 1.49 -9.85 -18.25
CA ASP A 274 0.76 -10.75 -19.13
C ASP A 274 1.70 -11.90 -19.52
N GLU A 275 1.47 -13.07 -18.94
CA GLU A 275 2.33 -14.24 -19.17
C GLU A 275 2.23 -14.73 -20.62
N ALA A 276 1.07 -14.57 -21.28
CA ALA A 276 0.86 -15.04 -22.64
C ALA A 276 1.70 -14.27 -23.66
N SER A 277 1.85 -12.97 -23.46
CA SER A 277 2.65 -12.09 -24.32
C SER A 277 4.03 -11.77 -23.75
N SER A 278 4.36 -12.28 -22.56
CA SER A 278 5.58 -11.90 -21.82
C SER A 278 5.76 -10.38 -21.76
N THR A 279 4.72 -9.66 -21.39
CA THR A 279 4.70 -8.20 -21.40
C THR A 279 4.30 -7.64 -20.03
N LEU A 280 5.06 -6.66 -19.54
CA LEU A 280 4.65 -5.83 -18.42
C LEU A 280 3.72 -4.72 -18.96
N LEU A 281 2.47 -4.76 -18.53
CA LEU A 281 1.45 -3.74 -18.85
C LEU A 281 1.33 -2.79 -17.65
N LEU A 282 1.27 -1.50 -17.89
CA LEU A 282 1.10 -0.46 -16.86
C LEU A 282 -0.03 0.47 -17.27
N ASP A 283 -1.02 0.61 -16.40
CA ASP A 283 -2.08 1.61 -16.48
C ASP A 283 -1.92 2.60 -15.32
N ALA A 284 -2.11 3.89 -15.57
CA ALA A 284 -2.06 4.92 -14.55
C ALA A 284 -3.14 5.98 -14.76
N ARG A 285 -3.60 6.56 -13.62
CA ARG A 285 -4.71 7.50 -13.59
C ARG A 285 -4.44 8.59 -12.56
N VAL A 286 -4.67 9.84 -12.97
CA VAL A 286 -4.73 11.02 -12.09
C VAL A 286 -6.13 11.58 -12.16
N MET A 287 -6.71 12.00 -11.02
CA MET A 287 -8.08 12.51 -10.94
C MET A 287 -8.13 13.84 -10.22
N SER A 288 -9.17 14.61 -10.48
CA SER A 288 -9.57 15.71 -9.58
C SER A 288 -10.09 15.14 -8.25
N VAL A 289 -9.96 15.91 -7.19
CA VAL A 289 -10.38 15.48 -5.83
C VAL A 289 -11.88 15.18 -5.76
N ASP A 290 -12.69 15.86 -6.57
CA ASP A 290 -14.15 15.67 -6.68
C ASP A 290 -14.55 14.54 -7.65
N GLY A 291 -13.56 13.90 -8.30
CA GLY A 291 -13.75 12.77 -9.21
C GLY A 291 -14.33 13.11 -10.59
N ARG A 292 -14.47 14.42 -10.93
CA ARG A 292 -15.11 14.84 -12.20
C ARG A 292 -14.18 14.80 -13.38
N GLU A 293 -12.90 15.07 -13.17
CA GLU A 293 -11.88 15.09 -14.20
C GLU A 293 -10.87 13.97 -13.97
N ARG A 294 -10.39 13.39 -15.06
CA ARG A 294 -9.37 12.36 -15.02
C ARG A 294 -8.46 12.42 -16.24
N VAL A 295 -7.19 12.10 -16.01
CA VAL A 295 -6.21 11.85 -17.05
C VAL A 295 -5.71 10.43 -16.88
N GLU A 296 -5.67 9.68 -17.97
CA GLU A 296 -5.24 8.28 -17.99
C GLU A 296 -4.14 8.10 -19.04
N ALA A 297 -3.18 7.27 -18.71
CA ALA A 297 -2.14 6.84 -19.63
C ALA A 297 -1.78 5.39 -19.38
N SER A 298 -1.28 4.72 -20.40
CA SER A 298 -0.84 3.33 -20.31
C SER A 298 0.41 3.09 -21.14
N GLY A 299 1.15 2.06 -20.76
CA GLY A 299 2.35 1.64 -21.45
C GLY A 299 2.58 0.15 -21.34
N ALA A 300 3.46 -0.36 -22.17
CA ALA A 300 3.82 -1.76 -22.21
C ALA A 300 5.32 -1.94 -22.43
N LEU A 301 5.90 -2.96 -21.78
CA LEU A 301 7.32 -3.32 -21.92
C LEU A 301 7.42 -4.83 -22.15
N ALA A 302 7.97 -5.23 -23.30
CA ALA A 302 8.25 -6.63 -23.57
C ALA A 302 9.32 -7.14 -22.58
N LEU A 303 9.04 -8.26 -21.93
CA LEU A 303 9.90 -8.84 -20.92
C LEU A 303 10.85 -9.86 -21.56
N THR A 304 12.15 -9.63 -21.35
CA THR A 304 13.24 -10.56 -21.63
C THR A 304 14.01 -10.83 -20.35
N ASP A 305 14.94 -11.77 -20.37
CA ASP A 305 15.80 -12.05 -19.21
C ASP A 305 16.66 -10.82 -18.80
N SER A 306 16.98 -9.95 -19.75
CA SER A 306 17.80 -8.75 -19.53
C SER A 306 17.02 -7.55 -18.98
N VAL A 307 15.67 -7.59 -18.97
CA VAL A 307 14.85 -6.50 -18.41
C VAL A 307 14.93 -6.50 -16.89
N GLY A 308 15.44 -5.41 -16.33
CA GLY A 308 15.55 -5.19 -14.88
C GLY A 308 14.57 -4.15 -14.34
N LEU A 309 14.80 -3.78 -13.09
CA LEU A 309 13.96 -2.78 -12.40
C LEU A 309 14.07 -1.38 -13.03
N GLU A 310 15.22 -1.07 -13.63
CA GLU A 310 15.46 0.23 -14.30
C GLU A 310 14.61 0.38 -15.57
N GLU A 311 14.49 -0.68 -16.39
CA GLU A 311 13.63 -0.68 -17.57
C GLU A 311 12.17 -0.55 -17.18
N ALA A 312 11.76 -1.25 -16.13
CA ALA A 312 10.41 -1.13 -15.57
C ALA A 312 10.14 0.28 -15.01
N ALA A 313 11.13 0.90 -14.36
CA ALA A 313 11.01 2.28 -13.88
C ALA A 313 10.88 3.26 -15.04
N ARG A 314 11.68 3.10 -16.12
CA ARG A 314 11.55 3.94 -17.33
C ARG A 314 10.16 3.87 -17.96
N LEU A 315 9.55 2.68 -18.01
CA LEU A 315 8.15 2.55 -18.42
C LEU A 315 7.23 3.44 -17.56
N GLY A 316 7.44 3.43 -16.24
CA GLY A 316 6.66 4.27 -15.31
C GLY A 316 6.88 5.77 -15.55
N GLU A 317 8.13 6.19 -15.80
CA GLU A 317 8.47 7.58 -16.11
C GLU A 317 7.84 8.04 -17.44
N ASP A 318 7.82 7.17 -18.45
CA ASP A 318 7.20 7.47 -19.74
C ASP A 318 5.67 7.62 -19.61
N VAL A 319 5.03 6.75 -18.84
CA VAL A 319 3.59 6.86 -18.53
C VAL A 319 3.29 8.13 -17.72
N ALA A 320 4.13 8.48 -16.76
CA ALA A 320 4.00 9.73 -16.01
C ALA A 320 4.11 10.97 -16.91
N ARG A 321 5.03 10.96 -17.88
CA ARG A 321 5.17 12.03 -18.86
C ARG A 321 3.90 12.17 -19.71
N GLN A 322 3.33 11.07 -20.18
CA GLN A 322 2.05 11.08 -20.90
C GLN A 322 0.92 11.67 -20.06
N LEU A 323 0.86 11.36 -18.75
CA LEU A 323 -0.12 11.96 -17.84
C LEU A 323 0.07 13.47 -17.72
N LEU A 324 1.31 13.94 -17.58
CA LEU A 324 1.62 15.38 -17.51
C LEU A 324 1.27 16.11 -18.81
N ASP A 325 1.64 15.54 -19.96
CA ASP A 325 1.30 16.05 -21.29
C ASP A 325 -0.22 16.07 -21.53
N GLY A 326 -0.95 15.14 -20.89
CA GLY A 326 -2.42 15.07 -20.87
C GLY A 326 -3.09 16.03 -19.88
N GLY A 327 -2.34 16.88 -19.17
CA GLY A 327 -2.89 17.88 -18.26
C GLY A 327 -3.08 17.42 -16.81
N ALA A 328 -2.39 16.38 -16.36
CA ALA A 328 -2.56 15.87 -14.98
C ALA A 328 -2.28 16.94 -13.90
N ALA A 329 -1.35 17.87 -14.14
CA ALA A 329 -1.03 18.95 -13.22
C ALA A 329 -2.14 20.05 -13.16
N GLU A 330 -3.00 20.11 -14.17
CA GLU A 330 -4.15 21.02 -14.22
C GLU A 330 -5.35 20.43 -13.47
N VAL A 331 -5.47 19.11 -13.47
CA VAL A 331 -6.57 18.37 -12.84
C VAL A 331 -6.43 18.35 -11.33
N THR A 332 -5.22 18.30 -10.79
CA THR A 332 -4.99 18.21 -9.34
C THR A 332 -3.61 18.73 -8.94
N ASP A 333 -3.49 19.22 -7.69
CA ASP A 333 -2.19 19.52 -7.09
C ASP A 333 -1.45 18.21 -6.77
N LEU A 334 -0.51 17.84 -7.64
CA LEU A 334 0.29 16.63 -7.52
C LEU A 334 1.22 16.69 -6.29
N GLY A 335 1.75 17.88 -5.95
CA GLY A 335 2.61 18.10 -4.78
C GLY A 335 1.88 18.15 -3.45
N ALA A 336 0.54 18.03 -3.44
CA ALA A 336 -0.25 18.14 -2.23
C ALA A 336 0.19 17.17 -1.15
N THR A 337 0.58 17.70 0.00
CA THR A 337 0.87 16.92 1.21
C THR A 337 -0.34 16.82 2.14
N LYS A 338 -1.40 17.63 1.88
CA LYS A 338 -2.66 17.65 2.63
C LYS A 338 -3.84 17.47 1.69
N ALA A 339 -4.78 16.60 2.07
CA ALA A 339 -6.09 16.59 1.41
C ALA A 339 -6.75 17.95 1.58
N PRO A 340 -7.33 18.56 0.52
CA PRO A 340 -8.09 19.79 0.66
C PRO A 340 -9.25 19.57 1.64
N ARG A 341 -9.51 20.56 2.48
CA ARG A 341 -10.71 20.57 3.33
C ARG A 341 -11.92 20.66 2.41
N GLN A 342 -12.80 19.67 2.46
CA GLN A 342 -14.09 19.79 1.82
C GLN A 342 -14.80 20.97 2.48
N SER A 343 -15.11 21.99 1.68
CA SER A 343 -15.98 23.07 2.11
C SER A 343 -17.37 22.51 2.37
N SER A 344 -17.82 22.69 3.58
CA SER A 344 -19.15 22.33 4.11
C SER A 344 -20.30 22.94 3.29
#